data_480f77b67e4ff96c25ce3249deb918ab
#
_entry.id   480f77b67e4ff96c25ce3249deb918ab
#
_cell.length_a   1.000
_cell.length_b   1.000
_cell.length_c   1.000
_cell.angle_alpha   90.00
_cell.angle_beta   90.00
_cell.angle_gamma   90.00
#
_symmetry.space_group_name_H-M   'P 1'
#
loop_
_entity.id
_entity.type
_entity.pdbx_description
1 polymer ?
#
loop_
_entity_poly.entity_id
_entity_poly.type
_entity_poly.pdbx_seq_one_letter_code
_entity_poly.pdbx_strand_id
1 'polypeptide(L)'
;MFKVQVRLALLALLLPLLLNATHILKDDILKPEASVLIEDMANELFSKTGINGYIVATNENFPLGFNLVEYSKKYEANVSKPYIMLIFAPNAVITAKSGEKGRVALISSSNELTLLYDKSDVMDATIDVIAAKDKNTKEDKFNIGVVQGFSELADQIASSKNVEMTTTLPNETRIIIGVLQVVVIIGALLVFWMFMFRPLYMRIKNGKK
;
A
#
# COMPACT_ATOMS: atom_id res chain seq x y z
N MET A 1 29.50 -38.48 15.58
CA MET A 1 28.61 -38.07 14.47
C MET A 1 27.37 -37.33 14.95
N PHE A 2 26.65 -37.80 15.93
CA PHE A 2 25.38 -37.18 16.42
C PHE A 2 25.53 -35.72 16.86
N LYS A 3 26.60 -35.36 17.59
CA LYS A 3 26.85 -33.98 18.06
C LYS A 3 27.09 -32.96 16.93
N VAL A 4 27.62 -33.40 15.78
CA VAL A 4 27.84 -32.51 14.60
C VAL A 4 26.53 -32.26 13.86
N GLN A 5 25.70 -33.29 13.73
CA GLN A 5 24.39 -33.17 13.08
C GLN A 5 23.43 -32.25 13.87
N VAL A 6 23.43 -32.32 15.20
CA VAL A 6 22.63 -31.43 16.06
C VAL A 6 23.10 -29.97 15.94
N ARG A 7 24.42 -29.73 15.86
CA ARG A 7 24.95 -28.37 15.67
C ARG A 7 24.64 -27.80 14.30
N LEU A 8 24.67 -28.63 13.24
CA LEU A 8 24.27 -28.22 11.90
C LEU A 8 22.76 -27.92 11.82
N ALA A 9 21.92 -28.73 12.46
CA ALA A 9 20.47 -28.50 12.53
C ALA A 9 20.12 -27.23 13.32
N LEU A 10 20.86 -26.96 14.43
CA LEU A 10 20.67 -25.72 15.20
C LEU A 10 21.13 -24.48 14.39
N LEU A 11 22.23 -24.58 13.63
CA LEU A 11 22.68 -23.51 12.74
C LEU A 11 21.72 -23.27 11.60
N ALA A 12 21.13 -24.32 11.01
CA ALA A 12 20.12 -24.20 9.97
C ALA A 12 18.80 -23.59 10.49
N LEU A 13 18.45 -23.78 11.76
CA LEU A 13 17.29 -23.19 12.41
C LEU A 13 17.49 -21.71 12.75
N LEU A 14 18.76 -21.28 12.96
CA LEU A 14 19.11 -19.89 13.24
C LEU A 14 19.36 -19.06 11.97
N LEU A 15 19.57 -19.71 10.82
CA LEU A 15 19.84 -19.04 9.55
C LEU A 15 18.71 -18.09 9.10
N PRO A 16 17.41 -18.44 9.20
CA PRO A 16 16.34 -17.50 8.85
C PRO A 16 16.20 -16.30 9.80
N LEU A 17 16.72 -16.38 11.02
CA LEU A 17 16.75 -15.26 11.98
C LEU A 17 17.81 -14.20 11.63
N LEU A 18 18.78 -14.51 10.76
CA LEU A 18 19.85 -13.59 10.35
C LEU A 18 19.59 -12.92 8.98
N LEU A 19 18.50 -13.29 8.29
CA LEU A 19 18.16 -12.80 6.96
C LEU A 19 16.96 -11.84 6.97
N ASN A 20 16.67 -11.17 8.07
CA ASN A 20 15.72 -10.05 8.06
C ASN A 20 16.39 -8.89 7.32
N ALA A 21 16.23 -8.85 5.99
CA ALA A 21 16.51 -7.66 5.22
C ALA A 21 15.60 -6.55 5.77
N THR A 22 16.19 -5.47 6.29
CA THR A 22 15.42 -4.31 6.74
C THR A 22 14.75 -3.69 5.55
N HIS A 23 13.44 -3.62 5.56
CA HIS A 23 12.65 -2.98 4.49
C HIS A 23 12.54 -1.46 4.70
N ILE A 24 12.91 -0.98 5.88
CA ILE A 24 12.99 0.44 6.21
C ILE A 24 14.43 0.90 6.00
N LEU A 25 14.64 1.63 4.90
CA LEU A 25 15.98 2.11 4.48
C LEU A 25 16.38 3.40 5.19
N LYS A 26 15.40 4.18 5.62
CA LYS A 26 15.57 5.40 6.41
C LYS A 26 14.36 5.62 7.29
N ASP A 27 14.62 5.90 8.56
CA ASP A 27 13.63 6.11 9.60
C ASP A 27 13.99 7.35 10.44
N ASP A 28 13.55 8.50 9.96
CA ASP A 28 13.72 9.77 10.72
C ASP A 28 12.45 10.14 11.50
N ILE A 29 11.30 9.50 11.22
CA ILE A 29 9.99 9.98 11.69
C ILE A 29 9.02 8.86 12.12
N LEU A 30 9.37 7.61 11.88
CA LEU A 30 8.51 6.50 12.26
C LEU A 30 8.67 6.18 13.75
N LYS A 31 7.56 5.83 14.38
CA LYS A 31 7.55 5.25 15.71
C LYS A 31 7.83 3.75 15.64
N PRO A 32 8.36 3.14 16.71
CA PRO A 32 8.67 1.71 16.71
C PRO A 32 7.50 0.81 16.30
N GLU A 33 6.26 1.18 16.70
CA GLU A 33 5.06 0.43 16.36
C GLU A 33 4.76 0.46 14.85
N ALA A 34 4.94 1.62 14.20
CA ALA A 34 4.78 1.77 12.76
C ALA A 34 5.85 0.98 12.01
N SER A 35 7.09 1.01 12.48
CA SER A 35 8.20 0.27 11.87
C SER A 35 7.96 -1.24 11.93
N VAL A 36 7.45 -1.77 13.04
CA VAL A 36 7.09 -3.20 13.15
C VAL A 36 6.01 -3.59 12.15
N LEU A 37 4.93 -2.80 12.05
CA LEU A 37 3.85 -3.07 11.10
C LEU A 37 4.34 -3.05 9.65
N ILE A 38 5.21 -2.10 9.29
CA ILE A 38 5.79 -2.00 7.95
C ILE A 38 6.65 -3.21 7.64
N GLU A 39 7.53 -3.62 8.56
CA GLU A 39 8.38 -4.79 8.36
C GLU A 39 7.55 -6.08 8.21
N ASP A 40 6.49 -6.26 9.00
CA ASP A 40 5.60 -7.41 8.90
C ASP A 40 4.90 -7.46 7.53
N MET A 41 4.34 -6.33 7.07
CA MET A 41 3.74 -6.22 5.75
C MET A 41 4.73 -6.46 4.62
N ALA A 42 5.93 -5.91 4.71
CA ALA A 42 6.96 -6.05 3.69
C ALA A 42 7.47 -7.49 3.59
N ASN A 43 7.67 -8.15 4.72
CA ASN A 43 8.05 -9.57 4.77
C ASN A 43 6.97 -10.46 4.18
N GLU A 44 5.70 -10.22 4.50
CA GLU A 44 4.58 -10.96 3.94
C GLU A 44 4.46 -10.72 2.42
N LEU A 45 4.56 -9.46 1.97
CA LEU A 45 4.54 -9.10 0.56
C LEU A 45 5.62 -9.85 -0.21
N PHE A 46 6.87 -9.82 0.27
CA PHE A 46 7.97 -10.54 -0.37
C PHE A 46 7.72 -12.04 -0.40
N SER A 47 7.32 -12.63 0.72
CA SER A 47 7.08 -14.07 0.82
C SER A 47 6.00 -14.57 -0.13
N LYS A 48 4.96 -13.76 -0.38
CA LYS A 48 3.82 -14.14 -1.22
C LYS A 48 3.98 -13.77 -2.69
N THR A 49 4.72 -12.70 -2.99
CA THR A 49 4.79 -12.15 -4.36
C THR A 49 6.19 -12.16 -4.96
N GLY A 50 7.23 -12.31 -4.15
CA GLY A 50 8.64 -12.16 -4.54
C GLY A 50 9.04 -10.69 -4.80
N ILE A 51 8.18 -9.72 -4.48
CA ILE A 51 8.44 -8.29 -4.69
C ILE A 51 8.77 -7.65 -3.34
N ASN A 52 9.91 -6.95 -3.26
CA ASN A 52 10.32 -6.23 -2.07
C ASN A 52 9.61 -4.87 -2.00
N GLY A 53 8.97 -4.58 -0.87
CA GLY A 53 8.51 -3.25 -0.53
C GLY A 53 9.51 -2.55 0.38
N TYR A 54 9.96 -1.34 0.03
CA TYR A 54 10.88 -0.56 0.85
C TYR A 54 10.28 0.78 1.25
N ILE A 55 10.67 1.28 2.43
CA ILE A 55 10.28 2.59 2.96
C ILE A 55 11.49 3.49 3.17
N VAL A 56 11.33 4.74 2.78
CA VAL A 56 12.22 5.84 3.14
C VAL A 56 11.35 6.95 3.77
N ALA A 57 11.34 7.04 5.08
CA ALA A 57 10.64 8.05 5.84
C ALA A 57 11.65 9.10 6.34
N THR A 58 11.72 10.25 5.67
CA THR A 58 12.79 11.24 5.91
C THR A 58 12.27 12.57 6.42
N ASN A 59 12.94 13.13 7.40
CA ASN A 59 12.71 14.49 7.92
C ASN A 59 13.65 15.55 7.28
N GLU A 60 14.39 15.18 6.24
CA GLU A 60 15.29 16.11 5.55
C GLU A 60 14.53 17.27 4.91
N ASN A 61 15.19 18.45 4.89
CA ASN A 61 14.73 19.58 4.11
C ASN A 61 15.30 19.50 2.71
N PHE A 62 14.45 19.63 1.70
CA PHE A 62 14.84 19.57 0.30
C PHE A 62 14.77 20.95 -0.35
N PRO A 63 15.66 21.25 -1.30
CA PRO A 63 15.48 22.39 -2.19
C PRO A 63 14.14 22.32 -2.91
N LEU A 64 13.61 23.48 -3.26
CA LEU A 64 12.35 23.58 -4.00
C LEU A 64 12.40 22.77 -5.30
N GLY A 65 11.38 21.94 -5.52
CA GLY A 65 11.29 21.10 -6.73
C GLY A 65 12.32 19.96 -6.80
N PHE A 66 12.97 19.61 -5.67
CA PHE A 66 13.94 18.52 -5.64
C PHE A 66 13.37 17.20 -6.17
N ASN A 67 14.16 16.47 -6.94
CA ASN A 67 13.72 15.20 -7.54
C ASN A 67 13.93 14.04 -6.58
N LEU A 68 12.82 13.47 -6.06
CA LEU A 68 12.87 12.31 -5.17
C LEU A 68 13.36 11.02 -5.86
N VAL A 69 13.32 10.94 -7.19
CA VAL A 69 13.94 9.83 -7.93
C VAL A 69 15.48 9.90 -7.80
N GLU A 70 16.06 11.09 -7.86
CA GLU A 70 17.49 11.26 -7.59
C GLU A 70 17.84 10.92 -6.15
N TYR A 71 16.95 11.25 -5.22
CA TYR A 71 17.13 10.89 -3.81
C TYR A 71 17.13 9.38 -3.57
N SER A 72 16.27 8.64 -4.27
CA SER A 72 16.17 7.18 -4.11
C SER A 72 17.46 6.45 -4.51
N LYS A 73 18.26 7.02 -5.43
CA LYS A 73 19.52 6.40 -5.88
C LYS A 73 20.52 6.15 -4.75
N LYS A 74 20.44 6.91 -3.65
CA LYS A 74 21.29 6.69 -2.47
C LYS A 74 21.10 5.29 -1.86
N TYR A 75 19.93 4.70 -2.10
CA TYR A 75 19.55 3.42 -1.49
C TYR A 75 19.65 2.25 -2.45
N GLU A 76 19.97 2.47 -3.74
CA GLU A 76 20.03 1.40 -4.76
C GLU A 76 20.97 0.25 -4.42
N ALA A 77 22.06 0.54 -3.71
CA ALA A 77 23.00 -0.47 -3.25
C ALA A 77 22.47 -1.37 -2.12
N ASN A 78 21.42 -0.92 -1.42
CA ASN A 78 20.88 -1.59 -0.23
C ASN A 78 19.56 -2.31 -0.52
N VAL A 79 19.09 -2.31 -1.75
CA VAL A 79 17.81 -2.91 -2.13
C VAL A 79 17.99 -4.09 -3.07
N SER A 80 17.14 -5.10 -2.90
CA SER A 80 17.10 -6.29 -3.75
C SER A 80 15.94 -6.20 -4.75
N LYS A 81 16.23 -6.45 -6.03
CA LYS A 81 15.21 -6.47 -7.10
C LYS A 81 14.47 -7.80 -7.12
N PRO A 82 13.17 -7.81 -7.54
CA PRO A 82 12.34 -6.66 -7.89
C PRO A 82 11.88 -5.88 -6.65
N TYR A 83 11.78 -4.54 -6.73
CA TYR A 83 11.34 -3.73 -5.62
C TYR A 83 10.45 -2.55 -6.02
N ILE A 84 9.65 -2.10 -5.06
CA ILE A 84 8.96 -0.82 -5.07
C ILE A 84 9.30 -0.11 -3.76
N MET A 85 9.71 1.15 -3.85
CA MET A 85 10.10 1.99 -2.72
C MET A 85 9.10 3.12 -2.55
N LEU A 86 8.50 3.25 -1.37
CA LEU A 86 7.69 4.38 -0.97
C LEU A 86 8.58 5.37 -0.22
N ILE A 87 8.68 6.60 -0.72
CA ILE A 87 9.41 7.70 -0.08
C ILE A 87 8.39 8.68 0.49
N PHE A 88 8.46 8.91 1.79
CA PHE A 88 7.69 9.92 2.49
C PHE A 88 8.60 11.07 2.95
N ALA A 89 8.38 12.26 2.43
CA ALA A 89 9.19 13.45 2.66
C ALA A 89 8.32 14.66 3.04
N PRO A 90 7.90 14.80 4.32
CA PRO A 90 6.94 15.80 4.75
C PRO A 90 7.45 17.25 4.64
N ASN A 91 8.76 17.45 4.54
CA ASN A 91 9.37 18.77 4.39
C ASN A 91 9.70 19.14 2.93
N ALA A 92 9.44 18.23 1.96
CA ALA A 92 9.68 18.53 0.56
C ALA A 92 8.54 19.40 -0.02
N VAL A 93 8.91 20.39 -0.83
CA VAL A 93 7.99 21.31 -1.52
C VAL A 93 8.13 21.14 -3.02
N ILE A 94 7.01 21.05 -3.76
CA ILE A 94 7.03 20.85 -5.21
C ILE A 94 7.32 22.15 -5.94
N THR A 95 6.56 23.20 -5.61
CA THR A 95 6.68 24.52 -6.26
C THR A 95 6.57 25.66 -5.23
N ALA A 96 7.24 26.78 -5.48
CA ALA A 96 7.12 27.97 -4.65
C ALA A 96 5.68 28.51 -4.60
N LYS A 97 4.92 28.30 -5.68
CA LYS A 97 3.55 28.80 -5.81
C LYS A 97 2.57 28.06 -4.90
N SER A 98 2.72 26.75 -4.72
CA SER A 98 1.85 26.00 -3.82
C SER A 98 2.17 26.28 -2.35
N GLY A 99 3.45 26.48 -2.02
CA GLY A 99 3.90 26.63 -0.63
C GLY A 99 3.64 25.40 0.26
N GLU A 100 2.93 24.40 -0.28
CA GLU A 100 2.53 23.20 0.46
C GLU A 100 3.71 22.27 0.64
N LYS A 101 3.85 21.80 1.87
CA LYS A 101 4.86 20.83 2.29
C LYS A 101 4.27 19.43 2.29
N GLY A 102 5.10 18.49 1.97
CA GLY A 102 4.79 17.07 1.99
C GLY A 102 4.76 16.46 0.59
N ARG A 103 5.57 15.45 0.40
CA ARG A 103 5.62 14.67 -0.84
C ARG A 103 5.69 13.19 -0.54
N VAL A 104 4.95 12.45 -1.34
CA VAL A 104 5.04 10.99 -1.42
C VAL A 104 5.53 10.63 -2.81
N ALA A 105 6.47 9.70 -2.90
CA ALA A 105 6.93 9.17 -4.17
C ALA A 105 6.98 7.65 -4.14
N LEU A 106 6.62 7.03 -5.27
CA LEU A 106 6.72 5.60 -5.49
C LEU A 106 7.75 5.36 -6.59
N ILE A 107 8.80 4.63 -6.25
CA ILE A 107 9.93 4.32 -7.14
C ILE A 107 9.98 2.83 -7.36
N SER A 108 9.78 2.38 -8.58
CA SER A 108 9.80 0.97 -8.96
C SER A 108 11.10 0.62 -9.68
N SER A 109 11.62 -0.58 -9.44
CA SER A 109 12.85 -1.08 -10.09
C SER A 109 12.66 -1.39 -11.57
N SER A 110 11.42 -1.50 -12.06
CA SER A 110 11.08 -1.65 -13.49
C SER A 110 9.70 -1.06 -13.79
N ASN A 111 9.45 -0.73 -15.05
CA ASN A 111 8.15 -0.20 -15.49
C ASN A 111 7.02 -1.21 -15.36
N GLU A 112 7.30 -2.50 -15.43
CA GLU A 112 6.28 -3.55 -15.28
C GLU A 112 5.65 -3.56 -13.89
N LEU A 113 6.42 -3.23 -12.87
CA LEU A 113 5.93 -3.15 -11.50
C LEU A 113 4.95 -1.99 -11.30
N THR A 114 5.03 -0.92 -12.10
CA THR A 114 4.10 0.21 -12.01
C THR A 114 2.68 -0.14 -12.46
N LEU A 115 2.50 -1.27 -13.13
CA LEU A 115 1.20 -1.77 -13.57
C LEU A 115 0.48 -2.60 -12.48
N LEU A 116 1.17 -2.91 -11.38
CA LEU A 116 0.63 -3.75 -10.32
C LEU A 116 -0.17 -2.97 -9.27
N TYR A 117 -0.12 -1.64 -9.31
CA TYR A 117 -0.79 -0.76 -8.33
C TYR A 117 -1.21 0.56 -8.97
N ASP A 118 -2.23 1.19 -8.41
CA ASP A 118 -2.60 2.57 -8.74
C ASP A 118 -1.82 3.54 -7.85
N LYS A 119 -1.00 4.35 -8.49
CA LYS A 119 -0.17 5.33 -7.78
C LYS A 119 -1.01 6.36 -7.03
N SER A 120 -2.16 6.77 -7.58
CA SER A 120 -3.03 7.76 -6.96
C SER A 120 -3.63 7.22 -5.67
N ASP A 121 -4.15 6.00 -5.70
CA ASP A 121 -4.77 5.36 -4.53
C ASP A 121 -3.77 5.22 -3.37
N VAL A 122 -2.53 4.80 -3.66
CA VAL A 122 -1.47 4.68 -2.65
C VAL A 122 -1.07 6.04 -2.08
N MET A 123 -0.98 7.07 -2.93
CA MET A 123 -0.67 8.44 -2.49
C MET A 123 -1.81 9.02 -1.66
N ASP A 124 -3.06 8.83 -2.08
CA ASP A 124 -4.24 9.31 -1.38
C ASP A 124 -4.38 8.62 -0.02
N ALA A 125 -4.18 7.31 0.06
CA ALA A 125 -4.15 6.58 1.34
C ALA A 125 -3.13 7.16 2.34
N THR A 126 -1.98 7.65 1.84
CA THR A 126 -0.97 8.30 2.68
C THR A 126 -1.38 9.71 3.08
N ILE A 127 -1.93 10.51 2.16
CA ILE A 127 -2.15 11.95 2.30
C ILE A 127 -3.44 12.24 3.07
N ASP A 128 -4.50 11.48 2.84
CA ASP A 128 -5.82 11.72 3.44
C ASP A 128 -5.77 11.69 4.96
N VAL A 129 -4.99 10.78 5.54
CA VAL A 129 -4.77 10.72 6.99
C VAL A 129 -4.08 11.98 7.50
N ILE A 130 -3.09 12.46 6.74
CA ILE A 130 -2.31 13.65 7.12
C ILE A 130 -3.19 14.91 7.04
N ALA A 131 -4.06 14.97 6.04
CA ALA A 131 -4.99 16.08 5.82
C ALA A 131 -6.22 16.04 6.74
N ALA A 132 -6.53 14.90 7.36
CA ALA A 132 -7.71 14.74 8.22
C ALA A 132 -7.71 15.77 9.37
N LYS A 133 -8.88 16.35 9.63
CA LYS A 133 -9.10 17.28 10.75
C LYS A 133 -9.55 16.51 11.99
N ASP A 134 -8.62 15.83 12.63
CA ASP A 134 -8.83 15.07 13.86
C ASP A 134 -7.95 15.60 15.01
N LYS A 135 -7.93 14.86 16.13
CA LYS A 135 -7.17 15.21 17.34
C LYS A 135 -5.74 14.65 17.34
N ASN A 136 -5.35 13.87 16.31
CA ASN A 136 -4.03 13.28 16.25
C ASN A 136 -2.95 14.33 16.10
N THR A 137 -1.80 14.10 16.70
CA THR A 137 -0.64 14.98 16.50
C THR A 137 -0.14 14.85 15.05
N LYS A 138 0.60 15.83 14.59
CA LYS A 138 1.21 15.79 13.25
C LYS A 138 2.11 14.58 13.07
N GLU A 139 2.84 14.21 14.12
CA GLU A 139 3.71 13.05 14.14
C GLU A 139 2.91 11.74 14.02
N ASP A 140 1.81 11.60 14.77
CA ASP A 140 0.93 10.42 14.66
C ASP A 140 0.36 10.30 13.25
N LYS A 141 -0.09 11.40 12.65
CA LYS A 141 -0.59 11.42 11.28
C LYS A 141 0.44 10.97 10.26
N PHE A 142 1.69 11.38 10.42
CA PHE A 142 2.77 10.92 9.54
C PHE A 142 2.97 9.41 9.65
N ASN A 143 2.99 8.88 10.87
CA ASN A 143 3.12 7.45 11.11
C ASN A 143 1.95 6.67 10.50
N ILE A 144 0.71 7.07 10.83
CA ILE A 144 -0.49 6.41 10.29
C ILE A 144 -0.52 6.52 8.77
N GLY A 145 -0.23 7.69 8.18
CA GLY A 145 -0.24 7.89 6.75
C GLY A 145 0.77 7.01 6.00
N VAL A 146 2.00 6.89 6.52
CA VAL A 146 3.02 6.00 5.91
C VAL A 146 2.59 4.54 5.99
N VAL A 147 2.08 4.10 7.15
CA VAL A 147 1.60 2.72 7.34
C VAL A 147 0.42 2.42 6.41
N GLN A 148 -0.56 3.33 6.28
CA GLN A 148 -1.70 3.14 5.38
C GLN A 148 -1.30 3.14 3.91
N GLY A 149 -0.43 4.07 3.49
CA GLY A 149 0.06 4.09 2.11
C GLY A 149 0.84 2.83 1.75
N PHE A 150 1.65 2.31 2.67
CA PHE A 150 2.36 1.06 2.45
C PHE A 150 1.43 -0.15 2.46
N SER A 151 0.43 -0.16 3.34
CA SER A 151 -0.62 -1.18 3.37
C SER A 151 -1.40 -1.23 2.05
N GLU A 152 -1.83 -0.09 1.53
CA GLU A 152 -2.53 0.00 0.24
C GLU A 152 -1.65 -0.49 -0.91
N LEU A 153 -0.37 -0.10 -0.93
CA LEU A 153 0.59 -0.58 -1.92
C LEU A 153 0.73 -2.10 -1.89
N ALA A 154 0.90 -2.67 -0.69
CA ALA A 154 1.08 -4.11 -0.49
C ALA A 154 -0.17 -4.89 -0.92
N ASP A 155 -1.37 -4.42 -0.55
CA ASP A 155 -2.63 -5.04 -0.94
C ASP A 155 -2.86 -5.03 -2.45
N GLN A 156 -2.55 -3.91 -3.12
CA GLN A 156 -2.73 -3.81 -4.57
C GLN A 156 -1.77 -4.74 -5.31
N ILE A 157 -0.50 -4.80 -4.92
CA ILE A 157 0.48 -5.71 -5.51
C ILE A 157 0.05 -7.16 -5.30
N ALA A 158 -0.34 -7.52 -4.08
CA ALA A 158 -0.80 -8.88 -3.75
C ALA A 158 -2.04 -9.25 -4.57
N SER A 159 -3.05 -8.37 -4.63
CA SER A 159 -4.26 -8.56 -5.43
C SER A 159 -3.95 -8.76 -6.91
N SER A 160 -3.00 -8.01 -7.48
CA SER A 160 -2.58 -8.15 -8.88
C SER A 160 -1.91 -9.50 -9.16
N LYS A 161 -1.39 -10.15 -8.12
CA LYS A 161 -0.81 -11.51 -8.15
C LYS A 161 -1.79 -12.59 -7.71
N ASN A 162 -3.06 -12.26 -7.47
CA ASN A 162 -4.10 -13.16 -6.96
C ASN A 162 -3.75 -13.80 -5.60
N VAL A 163 -3.09 -13.06 -4.73
CA VAL A 163 -2.81 -13.45 -3.35
C VAL A 163 -3.36 -12.40 -2.38
N GLU A 164 -3.71 -12.82 -1.17
CA GLU A 164 -4.27 -11.96 -0.13
C GLU A 164 -3.20 -11.68 0.92
N MET A 165 -3.15 -10.44 1.41
CA MET A 165 -2.35 -10.04 2.56
C MET A 165 -3.14 -10.24 3.85
N THR A 166 -2.43 -10.54 4.94
CA THR A 166 -3.04 -10.71 6.28
C THR A 166 -2.53 -9.68 7.29
N THR A 167 -1.39 -9.06 7.02
CA THR A 167 -0.78 -8.05 7.90
C THR A 167 -1.15 -6.62 7.53
N THR A 168 -1.78 -6.41 6.37
CA THR A 168 -2.24 -5.09 5.91
C THR A 168 -3.42 -4.57 6.73
N LEU A 169 -3.56 -3.25 6.78
CA LEU A 169 -4.65 -2.59 7.47
C LEU A 169 -5.94 -2.64 6.64
N PRO A 170 -7.11 -2.84 7.27
CA PRO A 170 -8.38 -2.77 6.57
C PRO A 170 -8.57 -1.39 5.91
N ASN A 171 -8.76 -1.35 4.61
CA ASN A 171 -9.11 -0.13 3.91
C ASN A 171 -10.63 0.10 3.99
N GLU A 172 -11.07 0.87 4.99
CA GLU A 172 -12.49 1.17 5.23
C GLU A 172 -13.14 1.82 4.00
N THR A 173 -12.43 2.69 3.30
CA THR A 173 -12.93 3.35 2.09
C THR A 173 -13.22 2.34 0.98
N ARG A 174 -12.35 1.36 0.77
CA ARG A 174 -12.55 0.29 -0.23
C ARG A 174 -13.76 -0.58 0.12
N ILE A 175 -13.94 -0.90 1.41
CA ILE A 175 -15.10 -1.66 1.91
C ILE A 175 -16.39 -0.87 1.63
N ILE A 176 -16.43 0.42 1.97
CA ILE A 176 -17.59 1.29 1.75
C ILE A 176 -17.91 1.41 0.25
N ILE A 177 -16.92 1.62 -0.61
CA ILE A 177 -17.10 1.68 -2.06
C ILE A 177 -17.63 0.34 -2.58
N GLY A 178 -17.10 -0.79 -2.13
CA GLY A 178 -17.59 -2.12 -2.51
C GLY A 178 -19.06 -2.33 -2.15
N VAL A 179 -19.46 -1.95 -0.94
CA VAL A 179 -20.87 -2.00 -0.50
C VAL A 179 -21.75 -1.08 -1.36
N LEU A 180 -21.29 0.15 -1.64
CA LEU A 180 -22.02 1.10 -2.47
C LEU A 180 -22.21 0.58 -3.89
N GLN A 181 -21.18 -0.03 -4.50
CA GLN A 181 -21.28 -0.64 -5.82
C GLN A 181 -22.35 -1.74 -5.86
N VAL A 182 -22.38 -2.63 -4.86
CA VAL A 182 -23.41 -3.67 -4.75
C VAL A 182 -24.81 -3.06 -4.65
N VAL A 183 -25.00 -2.02 -3.85
CA VAL A 183 -26.29 -1.30 -3.71
C VAL A 183 -26.73 -0.69 -5.04
N VAL A 184 -25.81 -0.04 -5.77
CA VAL A 184 -26.09 0.55 -7.09
C VAL A 184 -26.48 -0.52 -8.11
N ILE A 185 -25.79 -1.66 -8.15
CA ILE A 185 -26.09 -2.79 -9.06
C ILE A 185 -27.48 -3.35 -8.74
N ILE A 186 -27.80 -3.59 -7.47
CA ILE A 186 -29.12 -4.08 -7.05
C ILE A 186 -30.21 -3.06 -7.44
N GLY A 187 -29.98 -1.77 -7.20
CA GLY A 187 -30.91 -0.71 -7.60
C GLY A 187 -31.16 -0.69 -9.11
N ALA A 188 -30.10 -0.78 -9.91
CA ALA A 188 -30.20 -0.84 -11.37
C ALA A 188 -30.99 -2.07 -11.85
N LEU A 189 -30.75 -3.24 -11.24
CA LEU A 189 -31.48 -4.47 -11.55
C LEU A 189 -32.97 -4.37 -11.20
N LEU A 190 -33.33 -3.74 -10.08
CA LEU A 190 -34.71 -3.50 -9.68
C LEU A 190 -35.44 -2.55 -10.64
N VAL A 191 -34.76 -1.48 -11.05
CA VAL A 191 -35.29 -0.53 -12.05
C VAL A 191 -35.52 -1.27 -13.39
N PHE A 192 -34.53 -2.02 -13.85
CA PHE A 192 -34.62 -2.83 -15.07
C PHE A 192 -35.77 -3.84 -15.01
N TRP A 193 -35.90 -4.56 -13.87
CA TRP A 193 -37.03 -5.45 -13.63
C TRP A 193 -38.38 -4.74 -13.73
N MET A 194 -38.51 -3.59 -13.06
CA MET A 194 -39.78 -2.82 -13.00
C MET A 194 -40.20 -2.29 -14.37
N PHE A 195 -39.25 -1.78 -15.15
CA PHE A 195 -39.57 -1.09 -16.42
C PHE A 195 -39.56 -2.03 -17.63
N MET A 196 -38.79 -3.12 -17.62
CA MET A 196 -38.68 -4.02 -18.75
C MET A 196 -39.39 -5.36 -18.53
N PHE A 197 -39.08 -6.08 -17.48
CA PHE A 197 -39.58 -7.44 -17.28
C PHE A 197 -41.06 -7.46 -16.80
N ARG A 198 -41.41 -6.63 -15.87
CA ARG A 198 -42.80 -6.58 -15.34
C ARG A 198 -43.85 -6.28 -16.43
N PRO A 199 -43.71 -5.27 -17.30
CA PRO A 199 -44.69 -5.02 -18.36
C PRO A 199 -44.71 -6.14 -19.41
N LEU A 200 -43.55 -6.73 -19.76
CA LEU A 200 -43.49 -7.89 -20.66
C LEU A 200 -44.19 -9.12 -20.07
N TYR A 201 -43.94 -9.42 -18.81
CA TYR A 201 -44.59 -10.52 -18.09
C TYR A 201 -46.10 -10.32 -18.01
N MET A 202 -46.58 -9.10 -17.72
CA MET A 202 -48.00 -8.74 -17.69
C MET A 202 -48.67 -8.86 -19.08
N ARG A 203 -47.99 -8.48 -20.17
CA ARG A 203 -48.48 -8.66 -21.55
C ARG A 203 -48.66 -10.14 -21.90
N ILE A 204 -47.65 -10.97 -21.56
CA ILE A 204 -47.73 -12.42 -21.84
C ILE A 204 -48.85 -13.06 -21.03
N LYS A 205 -49.01 -12.70 -19.77
CA LYS A 205 -50.06 -13.24 -18.89
C LYS A 205 -51.46 -12.83 -19.32
N ASN A 206 -51.63 -11.58 -19.74
CA ASN A 206 -52.96 -11.07 -20.15
C ASN A 206 -53.30 -11.32 -21.61
N GLY A 207 -52.34 -11.66 -22.47
CA GLY A 207 -52.53 -12.01 -23.87
C GLY A 207 -52.95 -13.48 -24.11
N LYS A 208 -53.10 -14.29 -23.06
CA LYS A 208 -53.56 -15.68 -23.10
C LYS A 208 -55.08 -15.82 -22.73
N LYS A 209 -55.88 -14.77 -22.91
CA LYS A 209 -57.34 -14.86 -22.82
C LYS A 209 -57.94 -14.75 -24.21
#